data_af6d98f31b34c7208f6f1ff93e65bf91
#
_entry.id   af6d98f31b34c7208f6f1ff93e65bf91
#
_cell.length_a   1.000
_cell.length_b   1.000
_cell.length_c   1.000
_cell.angle_alpha   90.00
_cell.angle_beta   90.00
_cell.angle_gamma   90.00
#
_symmetry.space_group_name_H-M   'P 1'
#
loop_
_entity.id
_entity.type
_entity.pdbx_description
1 polymer ?
#
loop_
_entity_poly.entity_id
_entity_poly.type
_entity_poly.pdbx_seq_one_letter_code
_entity_poly.pdbx_strand_id
1 'polypeptide(L)'
;MPFEKIHKDLKNVKIAPNMRDYARACAEFSWAEADGELTKLPNDAGLNIAYECVNRHTLSARREHLALRWLGKQGEVRDFRYGELQRLANRFANVLRGLGIGKGDRVFVLAGRIPELYITALGSLKNGSVFCPLFSAFGPEPIEQRLAIGSGNLLVTTDVLYGRRKIAELRARLSHLKHVLIVGDGKRPPPEGTQDFHRLMEAASEEFEIVPTAPEDMALIHFTSGTTGRPKGAVHVHQAVLAHHITGKYALDFHPDDVFWCTADPGWITGTSYGIIAPLTHGITSIIDEAEFEAERWYRIIQEQKVTIWYTAP
;
A
#
# COMPACT_ATOMS: atom_id res chain seq x y z
N MET A 1 28.21 4.63 28.21
CA MET A 1 28.20 3.29 28.82
C MET A 1 27.66 2.34 27.77
N PRO A 2 28.26 1.18 27.51
CA PRO A 2 27.67 0.20 26.64
C PRO A 2 26.40 -0.34 27.33
N PHE A 3 25.28 -0.34 26.62
CA PHE A 3 24.07 -0.95 27.11
C PHE A 3 24.26 -2.47 27.24
N GLU A 4 23.73 -3.05 28.33
CA GLU A 4 23.73 -4.50 28.48
C GLU A 4 22.94 -5.17 27.36
N LYS A 5 23.44 -6.33 26.88
CA LYS A 5 22.71 -7.13 25.91
C LYS A 5 21.42 -7.66 26.55
N ILE A 6 20.31 -7.35 25.92
CA ILE A 6 19.01 -7.91 26.30
C ILE A 6 18.96 -9.35 25.81
N HIS A 7 18.91 -10.31 26.73
CA HIS A 7 18.68 -11.72 26.43
C HIS A 7 17.19 -12.03 26.59
N LYS A 8 16.52 -12.41 25.49
CA LYS A 8 15.14 -12.88 25.57
C LYS A 8 15.10 -14.27 26.20
N ASP A 9 14.33 -14.43 27.27
CA ASP A 9 14.04 -15.75 27.81
C ASP A 9 12.97 -16.45 26.96
N LEU A 10 13.40 -17.36 26.11
CA LEU A 10 12.52 -18.10 25.20
C LEU A 10 11.47 -18.96 25.93
N LYS A 11 11.65 -19.22 27.23
CA LYS A 11 10.63 -19.95 28.05
C LYS A 11 9.38 -19.10 28.30
N ASN A 12 9.49 -17.78 28.20
CA ASN A 12 8.40 -16.84 28.42
C ASN A 12 7.73 -16.35 27.13
N VAL A 13 8.15 -16.84 25.96
CA VAL A 13 7.55 -16.49 24.67
C VAL A 13 6.22 -17.21 24.53
N LYS A 14 5.11 -16.47 24.51
CA LYS A 14 3.75 -17.02 24.44
C LYS A 14 3.42 -17.65 23.09
N ILE A 15 3.96 -17.09 22.01
CA ILE A 15 3.74 -17.55 20.64
C ILE A 15 5.09 -17.94 20.06
N ALA A 16 5.21 -19.18 19.56
CA ALA A 16 6.45 -19.67 18.99
C ALA A 16 6.78 -18.86 17.72
N PRO A 17 8.00 -18.31 17.59
CA PRO A 17 8.38 -17.55 16.40
C PRO A 17 8.31 -18.40 15.14
N ASN A 18 7.98 -17.79 14.01
CA ASN A 18 7.96 -18.45 12.70
C ASN A 18 9.36 -18.99 12.34
N MET A 19 10.42 -18.25 12.67
CA MET A 19 11.80 -18.70 12.51
C MET A 19 12.36 -19.17 13.85
N ARG A 20 12.24 -20.48 14.12
CA ARG A 20 12.72 -21.09 15.37
C ARG A 20 14.21 -21.37 15.37
N ASP A 21 14.76 -21.73 14.23
CA ASP A 21 16.16 -22.08 14.00
C ASP A 21 16.61 -21.48 12.70
N TYR A 22 17.48 -20.48 12.76
CA TYR A 22 17.97 -19.75 11.60
C TYR A 22 18.79 -20.64 10.65
N ALA A 23 19.66 -21.48 11.19
CA ALA A 23 20.52 -22.34 10.39
C ALA A 23 19.71 -23.37 9.61
N ARG A 24 18.71 -23.97 10.29
CA ARG A 24 17.78 -24.90 9.68
C ARG A 24 16.91 -24.20 8.64
N ALA A 25 16.35 -23.02 8.95
CA ALA A 25 15.54 -22.25 8.02
C ALA A 25 16.32 -21.92 6.74
N CYS A 26 17.60 -21.51 6.87
CA CYS A 26 18.46 -21.25 5.71
C CYS A 26 18.77 -22.50 4.88
N ALA A 27 18.92 -23.65 5.54
CA ALA A 27 19.24 -24.91 4.86
C ALA A 27 18.03 -25.52 4.12
N GLU A 28 16.84 -25.36 4.67
CA GLU A 28 15.60 -25.98 4.18
C GLU A 28 14.75 -25.02 3.31
N PHE A 29 15.03 -23.70 3.30
CA PHE A 29 14.23 -22.73 2.58
C PHE A 29 14.24 -22.98 1.06
N SER A 30 13.07 -22.99 0.47
CA SER A 30 12.86 -23.08 -0.97
C SER A 30 11.80 -22.09 -1.41
N TRP A 31 12.11 -21.28 -2.44
CA TRP A 31 11.13 -20.41 -3.06
C TRP A 31 9.94 -21.15 -3.67
N ALA A 32 10.16 -22.39 -4.16
CA ALA A 32 9.08 -23.21 -4.70
C ALA A 32 8.08 -23.63 -3.61
N GLU A 33 8.58 -23.99 -2.42
CA GLU A 33 7.70 -24.29 -1.28
C GLU A 33 7.00 -23.03 -0.75
N ALA A 34 7.73 -21.92 -0.67
CA ALA A 34 7.18 -20.64 -0.24
C ALA A 34 6.06 -20.14 -1.19
N ASP A 35 6.18 -20.38 -2.50
CA ASP A 35 5.16 -20.05 -3.50
C ASP A 35 3.83 -20.78 -3.24
N GLY A 36 3.89 -21.95 -2.60
CA GLY A 36 2.71 -22.70 -2.14
C GLY A 36 1.92 -22.01 -1.00
N GLU A 37 2.47 -20.98 -0.36
CA GLU A 37 1.76 -20.18 0.66
C GLU A 37 0.83 -19.12 0.02
N LEU A 38 0.98 -18.83 -1.28
CA LEU A 38 0.11 -17.93 -2.03
C LEU A 38 -1.11 -18.69 -2.56
N THR A 39 -2.25 -18.01 -2.59
CA THR A 39 -3.51 -18.58 -3.07
C THR A 39 -3.62 -18.55 -4.59
N LYS A 40 -3.02 -17.54 -5.22
CA LYS A 40 -3.10 -17.24 -6.65
C LYS A 40 -4.52 -16.92 -7.13
N LEU A 41 -4.63 -16.43 -8.33
CA LEU A 41 -5.95 -16.15 -8.92
C LEU A 41 -6.68 -17.47 -9.25
N PRO A 42 -8.03 -17.52 -9.10
CA PRO A 42 -8.82 -18.67 -9.51
C PRO A 42 -8.63 -19.04 -10.98
N ASN A 43 -8.88 -20.30 -11.33
CA ASN A 43 -8.85 -20.81 -12.70
C ASN A 43 -7.50 -20.58 -13.41
N ASP A 44 -6.39 -20.65 -12.68
CA ASP A 44 -5.03 -20.44 -13.20
C ASP A 44 -4.84 -19.08 -13.90
N ALA A 45 -5.62 -18.07 -13.52
CA ALA A 45 -5.56 -16.74 -14.12
C ALA A 45 -4.30 -15.94 -13.71
N GLY A 46 -3.38 -16.54 -12.97
CA GLY A 46 -2.07 -16.02 -12.62
C GLY A 46 -1.94 -15.56 -11.16
N LEU A 47 -1.14 -14.53 -10.93
CA LEU A 47 -0.79 -14.01 -9.62
C LEU A 47 -1.08 -12.50 -9.54
N ASN A 48 -1.83 -12.06 -8.53
CA ASN A 48 -2.14 -10.64 -8.33
C ASN A 48 -1.91 -10.22 -6.87
N ILE A 49 -1.10 -9.19 -6.67
CA ILE A 49 -0.77 -8.68 -5.32
C ILE A 49 -2.04 -8.32 -4.53
N ALA A 50 -3.01 -7.61 -5.14
CA ALA A 50 -4.22 -7.22 -4.42
C ALA A 50 -5.13 -8.41 -4.08
N TYR A 51 -5.11 -9.47 -4.89
CA TYR A 51 -5.81 -10.71 -4.56
C TYR A 51 -5.21 -11.33 -3.29
N GLU A 52 -3.89 -11.46 -3.23
CA GLU A 52 -3.18 -12.00 -2.08
C GLU A 52 -3.34 -11.11 -0.82
N CYS A 53 -3.39 -9.79 -0.99
CA CYS A 53 -3.58 -8.85 0.11
C CYS A 53 -5.00 -8.86 0.69
N VAL A 54 -6.03 -9.05 -0.14
CA VAL A 54 -7.41 -8.78 0.30
C VAL A 54 -8.36 -9.92 -0.07
N ASN A 55 -8.47 -10.29 -1.35
CA ASN A 55 -9.52 -11.18 -1.80
C ASN A 55 -9.45 -12.57 -1.17
N ARG A 56 -8.23 -13.16 -1.04
CA ARG A 56 -8.06 -14.48 -0.41
C ARG A 56 -8.62 -14.54 1.00
N HIS A 57 -8.57 -13.43 1.74
CA HIS A 57 -9.08 -13.35 3.12
C HIS A 57 -10.61 -13.27 3.18
N THR A 58 -11.24 -12.73 2.13
CA THR A 58 -12.70 -12.60 2.09
C THR A 58 -13.45 -13.89 1.79
N LEU A 59 -12.72 -14.97 1.46
CA LEU A 59 -13.24 -16.31 1.27
C LEU A 59 -13.43 -17.09 2.60
N SER A 60 -13.09 -16.49 3.72
CA SER A 60 -13.15 -17.09 5.05
C SER A 60 -13.76 -16.13 6.09
N ALA A 61 -13.84 -16.54 7.35
CA ALA A 61 -14.26 -15.68 8.45
C ALA A 61 -13.37 -14.42 8.60
N ARG A 62 -12.16 -14.42 8.03
CA ARG A 62 -11.25 -13.26 8.01
C ARG A 62 -11.84 -12.06 7.24
N ARG A 63 -12.88 -12.25 6.45
CA ARG A 63 -13.66 -11.18 5.81
C ARG A 63 -14.06 -10.09 6.80
N GLU A 64 -14.45 -10.47 8.02
CA GLU A 64 -14.91 -9.56 9.06
C GLU A 64 -13.77 -9.08 9.98
N HIS A 65 -12.54 -9.55 9.77
CA HIS A 65 -11.39 -9.09 10.52
C HIS A 65 -11.00 -7.68 10.12
N LEU A 66 -10.53 -6.89 11.09
CA LEU A 66 -10.04 -5.53 10.86
C LEU A 66 -8.75 -5.57 10.04
N ALA A 67 -8.78 -5.01 8.83
CA ALA A 67 -7.61 -4.93 7.97
C ALA A 67 -6.80 -3.65 8.24
N LEU A 68 -7.48 -2.50 8.26
CA LEU A 68 -6.85 -1.20 8.46
C LEU A 68 -7.65 -0.41 9.51
N ARG A 69 -6.94 0.20 10.45
CA ARG A 69 -7.47 1.25 11.31
C ARG A 69 -6.73 2.55 11.04
N TRP A 70 -7.44 3.52 10.51
CA TRP A 70 -6.91 4.85 10.28
C TRP A 70 -7.21 5.78 11.45
N LEU A 71 -6.18 6.50 11.88
CA LEU A 71 -6.20 7.51 12.94
C LEU A 71 -5.93 8.87 12.32
N GLY A 72 -6.95 9.70 12.26
CA GLY A 72 -6.89 11.06 11.73
C GLY A 72 -6.10 12.01 12.63
N LYS A 73 -5.73 13.18 12.07
CA LYS A 73 -4.96 14.21 12.77
C LYS A 73 -5.73 14.84 13.93
N GLN A 74 -7.05 14.87 13.86
CA GLN A 74 -7.93 15.50 14.87
C GLN A 74 -8.59 14.48 15.80
N GLY A 75 -8.13 13.21 15.76
CA GLY A 75 -8.65 12.14 16.61
C GLY A 75 -9.75 11.30 15.96
N GLU A 76 -10.00 11.48 14.67
CA GLU A 76 -10.92 10.63 13.93
C GLU A 76 -10.38 9.20 13.88
N VAL A 77 -11.28 8.22 13.90
CA VAL A 77 -10.96 6.80 13.74
C VAL A 77 -11.86 6.22 12.67
N ARG A 78 -11.28 5.54 11.68
CA ARG A 78 -12.02 4.78 10.67
C ARG A 78 -11.45 3.37 10.57
N ASP A 79 -12.33 2.39 10.70
CA ASP A 79 -12.01 0.98 10.61
C ASP A 79 -12.43 0.42 9.26
N PHE A 80 -11.57 -0.36 8.64
CA PHE A 80 -11.83 -1.04 7.38
C PHE A 80 -11.60 -2.54 7.56
N ARG A 81 -12.66 -3.32 7.47
CA ARG A 81 -12.57 -4.79 7.47
C ARG A 81 -12.11 -5.28 6.10
N TYR A 82 -11.57 -6.49 6.01
CA TYR A 82 -11.13 -7.06 4.73
C TYR A 82 -12.24 -7.04 3.67
N GLY A 83 -13.48 -7.39 4.05
CA GLY A 83 -14.62 -7.34 3.13
C GLY A 83 -14.97 -5.94 2.65
N GLU A 84 -14.84 -4.93 3.50
CA GLU A 84 -15.05 -3.54 3.12
C GLU A 84 -13.93 -3.03 2.22
N LEU A 85 -12.67 -3.32 2.58
CA LEU A 85 -11.50 -2.94 1.78
C LEU A 85 -11.57 -3.58 0.38
N GLN A 86 -12.07 -4.82 0.27
CA GLN A 86 -12.34 -5.47 -1.01
C GLN A 86 -13.31 -4.64 -1.87
N ARG A 87 -14.48 -4.25 -1.30
CA ARG A 87 -15.48 -3.47 -2.03
C ARG A 87 -14.95 -2.11 -2.48
N LEU A 88 -14.26 -1.40 -1.60
CA LEU A 88 -13.67 -0.10 -1.92
C LEU A 88 -12.58 -0.22 -3.02
N ALA A 89 -11.72 -1.23 -2.94
CA ALA A 89 -10.73 -1.50 -3.98
C ALA A 89 -11.40 -1.88 -5.32
N ASN A 90 -12.52 -2.61 -5.29
CA ASN A 90 -13.31 -2.94 -6.49
C ASN A 90 -13.92 -1.68 -7.11
N ARG A 91 -14.49 -0.76 -6.30
CA ARG A 91 -15.00 0.53 -6.79
C ARG A 91 -13.90 1.30 -7.50
N PHE A 92 -12.70 1.40 -6.89
CA PHE A 92 -11.61 2.14 -7.52
C PHE A 92 -11.13 1.48 -8.82
N ALA A 93 -11.06 0.16 -8.87
CA ALA A 93 -10.75 -0.56 -10.11
C ALA A 93 -11.78 -0.28 -11.22
N ASN A 94 -13.07 -0.19 -10.87
CA ASN A 94 -14.13 0.22 -11.80
C ASN A 94 -14.01 1.69 -12.22
N VAL A 95 -13.60 2.60 -11.32
CA VAL A 95 -13.28 3.99 -11.67
C VAL A 95 -12.17 4.03 -12.73
N LEU A 96 -11.08 3.28 -12.53
CA LEU A 96 -9.99 3.21 -13.51
C LEU A 96 -10.48 2.72 -14.87
N ARG A 97 -11.26 1.62 -14.88
CA ARG A 97 -11.85 1.07 -16.11
C ARG A 97 -12.75 2.10 -16.81
N GLY A 98 -13.59 2.82 -16.07
CA GLY A 98 -14.45 3.88 -16.59
C GLY A 98 -13.69 5.06 -17.18
N LEU A 99 -12.48 5.33 -16.73
CA LEU A 99 -11.58 6.36 -17.26
C LEU A 99 -10.69 5.85 -18.41
N GLY A 100 -10.85 4.60 -18.85
CA GLY A 100 -10.03 4.00 -19.90
C GLY A 100 -8.61 3.65 -19.45
N ILE A 101 -8.38 3.54 -18.14
CA ILE A 101 -7.11 3.09 -17.55
C ILE A 101 -7.17 1.57 -17.38
N GLY A 102 -6.20 0.88 -17.96
CA GLY A 102 -6.17 -0.58 -18.00
C GLY A 102 -4.85 -1.20 -17.51
N LYS A 103 -4.65 -2.45 -17.88
CA LYS A 103 -3.44 -3.22 -17.56
C LYS A 103 -2.20 -2.52 -18.10
N GLY A 104 -1.20 -2.34 -17.24
CA GLY A 104 0.07 -1.71 -17.58
C GLY A 104 0.05 -0.17 -17.56
N ASP A 105 -1.10 0.50 -17.46
CA ASP A 105 -1.16 1.94 -17.25
C ASP A 105 -0.68 2.32 -15.84
N ARG A 106 -0.04 3.49 -15.73
CA ARG A 106 0.57 3.93 -14.46
C ARG A 106 -0.34 4.87 -13.71
N VAL A 107 -0.71 4.45 -12.49
CA VAL A 107 -1.52 5.19 -11.53
C VAL A 107 -0.61 5.75 -10.45
N PHE A 108 -0.37 7.06 -10.52
CA PHE A 108 0.42 7.77 -9.53
C PHE A 108 -0.43 8.22 -8.36
N VAL A 109 0.14 8.21 -7.16
CA VAL A 109 -0.50 8.71 -5.94
C VAL A 109 0.44 9.65 -5.23
N LEU A 110 -0.03 10.89 -4.99
CA LEU A 110 0.63 11.89 -4.17
C LEU A 110 -0.30 12.24 -3.01
N ALA A 111 -0.17 11.51 -1.92
CA ALA A 111 -1.00 11.69 -0.73
C ALA A 111 -0.20 11.33 0.52
N GLY A 112 -0.65 11.83 1.69
CA GLY A 112 -0.19 11.32 2.97
C GLY A 112 -0.79 9.94 3.29
N ARG A 113 -0.69 9.55 4.55
CA ARG A 113 -1.24 8.28 5.07
C ARG A 113 -2.76 8.38 5.28
N ILE A 114 -3.50 8.46 4.18
CA ILE A 114 -4.98 8.51 4.15
C ILE A 114 -5.55 7.22 3.56
N PRO A 115 -6.77 6.80 3.92
CA PRO A 115 -7.38 5.57 3.43
C PRO A 115 -7.44 5.47 1.91
N GLU A 116 -7.68 6.58 1.23
CA GLU A 116 -7.80 6.67 -0.22
C GLU A 116 -6.51 6.24 -0.94
N LEU A 117 -5.33 6.41 -0.33
CA LEU A 117 -4.06 5.91 -0.87
C LEU A 117 -4.04 4.38 -0.90
N TYR A 118 -4.46 3.72 0.17
CA TYR A 118 -4.50 2.25 0.27
C TYR A 118 -5.54 1.65 -0.68
N ILE A 119 -6.70 2.29 -0.77
CA ILE A 119 -7.77 1.91 -1.72
C ILE A 119 -7.26 2.05 -3.16
N THR A 120 -6.58 3.15 -3.46
CA THR A 120 -5.99 3.39 -4.78
C THR A 120 -4.92 2.34 -5.12
N ALA A 121 -4.05 1.99 -4.19
CA ALA A 121 -3.04 0.97 -4.39
C ALA A 121 -3.67 -0.39 -4.76
N LEU A 122 -4.61 -0.84 -3.94
CA LEU A 122 -5.28 -2.13 -4.13
C LEU A 122 -6.14 -2.17 -5.40
N GLY A 123 -6.90 -1.11 -5.67
CA GLY A 123 -7.75 -1.05 -6.87
C GLY A 123 -6.93 -0.96 -8.16
N SER A 124 -5.79 -0.26 -8.16
CA SER A 124 -4.85 -0.23 -9.29
C SER A 124 -4.33 -1.63 -9.59
N LEU A 125 -3.87 -2.34 -8.57
CA LEU A 125 -3.35 -3.70 -8.70
C LEU A 125 -4.43 -4.70 -9.18
N LYS A 126 -5.69 -4.55 -8.72
CA LYS A 126 -6.83 -5.35 -9.22
C LYS A 126 -7.10 -5.12 -10.71
N ASN A 127 -6.96 -3.88 -11.15
CA ASN A 127 -7.13 -3.51 -12.57
C ASN A 127 -5.94 -3.90 -13.45
N GLY A 128 -4.88 -4.50 -12.88
CA GLY A 128 -3.63 -4.79 -13.57
C GLY A 128 -2.83 -3.53 -13.92
N SER A 129 -3.22 -2.37 -13.39
CA SER A 129 -2.49 -1.12 -13.53
C SER A 129 -1.31 -1.07 -12.58
N VAL A 130 -0.28 -0.32 -12.93
CA VAL A 130 0.95 -0.19 -12.15
C VAL A 130 0.79 0.92 -11.12
N PHE A 131 0.90 0.58 -9.84
CA PHE A 131 0.83 1.53 -8.74
C PHE A 131 2.17 2.26 -8.55
N CYS A 132 2.15 3.59 -8.57
CA CYS A 132 3.33 4.45 -8.52
C CYS A 132 3.20 5.48 -7.39
N PRO A 133 3.52 5.13 -6.13
CA PRO A 133 3.43 6.07 -5.02
C PRO A 133 4.54 7.11 -5.07
N LEU A 134 4.20 8.34 -4.73
CA LEU A 134 5.12 9.45 -4.59
C LEU A 134 5.22 9.85 -3.11
N PHE A 135 6.43 10.15 -2.67
CA PHE A 135 6.64 10.68 -1.33
C PHE A 135 5.92 12.02 -1.16
N SER A 136 5.06 12.12 -0.15
CA SER A 136 4.15 13.26 0.05
C SER A 136 4.88 14.60 0.24
N ALA A 137 6.14 14.57 0.69
CA ALA A 137 6.96 15.76 0.88
C ALA A 137 7.69 16.24 -0.38
N PHE A 138 7.64 15.53 -1.52
CA PHE A 138 8.28 16.00 -2.74
C PHE A 138 7.77 17.37 -3.18
N GLY A 139 8.70 18.22 -3.66
CA GLY A 139 8.38 19.47 -4.34
C GLY A 139 7.91 19.26 -5.78
N PRO A 140 7.53 20.34 -6.49
CA PRO A 140 7.02 20.24 -7.85
C PRO A 140 7.95 19.55 -8.85
N GLU A 141 9.23 19.92 -8.87
CA GLU A 141 10.21 19.36 -9.81
C GLU A 141 10.42 17.84 -9.64
N PRO A 142 10.68 17.29 -8.43
CA PRO A 142 10.74 15.86 -8.20
C PRO A 142 9.45 15.10 -8.62
N ILE A 143 8.28 15.71 -8.48
CA ILE A 143 7.00 15.12 -8.89
C ILE A 143 6.95 15.06 -10.43
N GLU A 144 7.23 16.18 -11.11
CA GLU A 144 7.24 16.26 -12.57
C GLU A 144 8.17 15.23 -13.20
N GLN A 145 9.41 15.14 -12.72
CA GLN A 145 10.41 14.19 -13.22
C GLN A 145 9.90 12.74 -13.14
N ARG A 146 9.28 12.35 -12.02
CA ARG A 146 8.79 11.00 -11.82
C ARG A 146 7.56 10.68 -12.67
N LEU A 147 6.62 11.61 -12.78
CA LEU A 147 5.47 11.49 -13.67
C LEU A 147 5.91 11.37 -15.14
N ALA A 148 6.91 12.15 -15.55
CA ALA A 148 7.44 12.09 -16.92
C ALA A 148 8.17 10.76 -17.18
N ILE A 149 9.08 10.33 -16.30
CA ILE A 149 9.84 9.07 -16.45
C ILE A 149 8.90 7.87 -16.45
N GLY A 150 7.92 7.84 -15.53
CA GLY A 150 6.95 6.76 -15.44
C GLY A 150 5.82 6.85 -16.43
N SER A 151 5.76 7.90 -17.27
CA SER A 151 4.64 8.15 -18.21
C SER A 151 3.28 8.02 -17.54
N GLY A 152 3.08 8.75 -16.41
CA GLY A 152 1.90 8.64 -15.56
C GLY A 152 0.61 8.98 -16.31
N ASN A 153 -0.33 8.05 -16.34
CA ASN A 153 -1.62 8.20 -17.01
C ASN A 153 -2.66 8.89 -16.11
N LEU A 154 -2.62 8.60 -14.82
CA LEU A 154 -3.52 9.13 -13.82
C LEU A 154 -2.74 9.51 -12.55
N LEU A 155 -3.14 10.62 -11.93
CA LEU A 155 -2.66 11.04 -10.61
C LEU A 155 -3.83 11.15 -9.64
N VAL A 156 -3.74 10.48 -8.50
CA VAL A 156 -4.61 10.71 -7.34
C VAL A 156 -3.85 11.59 -6.35
N THR A 157 -4.47 12.68 -5.90
CA THR A 157 -3.85 13.59 -4.92
C THR A 157 -4.91 14.29 -4.07
N THR A 158 -4.50 14.90 -2.96
CA THR A 158 -5.40 15.74 -2.16
C THR A 158 -5.48 17.15 -2.74
N ASP A 159 -6.57 17.86 -2.48
CA ASP A 159 -6.75 19.27 -2.87
C ASP A 159 -5.62 20.15 -2.32
N VAL A 160 -5.19 19.90 -1.09
CA VAL A 160 -4.08 20.61 -0.43
C VAL A 160 -2.75 20.40 -1.18
N LEU A 161 -2.43 19.16 -1.55
CA LEU A 161 -1.19 18.86 -2.26
C LEU A 161 -1.26 19.32 -3.71
N TYR A 162 -2.42 19.23 -4.35
CA TYR A 162 -2.64 19.77 -5.69
C TYR A 162 -2.23 21.25 -5.77
N GLY A 163 -2.73 22.07 -4.85
CA GLY A 163 -2.39 23.49 -4.79
C GLY A 163 -0.92 23.72 -4.38
N ARG A 164 -0.47 23.15 -3.26
CA ARG A 164 0.89 23.35 -2.71
C ARG A 164 1.98 22.88 -3.65
N ARG A 165 1.75 21.85 -4.46
CA ARG A 165 2.73 21.27 -5.39
C ARG A 165 2.57 21.79 -6.82
N LYS A 166 1.69 22.77 -7.04
CA LYS A 166 1.46 23.41 -8.33
C LYS A 166 1.16 22.42 -9.46
N ILE A 167 0.36 21.39 -9.15
CA ILE A 167 0.10 20.28 -10.10
C ILE A 167 -0.53 20.77 -11.39
N ALA A 168 -1.36 21.83 -11.35
CA ALA A 168 -1.93 22.43 -12.56
C ALA A 168 -0.85 22.89 -13.55
N GLU A 169 0.21 23.54 -13.06
CA GLU A 169 1.34 24.01 -13.89
C GLU A 169 2.16 22.83 -14.46
N LEU A 170 2.36 21.78 -13.65
CA LEU A 170 3.08 20.57 -14.09
C LEU A 170 2.30 19.83 -15.17
N ARG A 171 0.99 19.73 -15.01
CA ARG A 171 0.11 19.01 -15.94
C ARG A 171 0.21 19.53 -17.38
N ALA A 172 0.39 20.83 -17.57
CA ALA A 172 0.55 21.41 -18.91
C ALA A 172 1.78 20.88 -19.67
N ARG A 173 2.78 20.34 -18.95
CA ARG A 173 4.02 19.77 -19.51
C ARG A 173 4.02 18.24 -19.56
N LEU A 174 3.00 17.58 -19.02
CA LEU A 174 2.91 16.12 -18.88
C LEU A 174 1.82 15.56 -19.81
N SER A 175 2.12 15.42 -21.09
CA SER A 175 1.16 14.96 -22.12
C SER A 175 0.54 13.60 -21.85
N HIS A 176 1.23 12.74 -21.08
CA HIS A 176 0.73 11.41 -20.67
C HIS A 176 -0.29 11.48 -19.54
N LEU A 177 -0.31 12.56 -18.74
CA LEU A 177 -1.20 12.70 -17.60
C LEU A 177 -2.61 13.12 -18.05
N LYS A 178 -3.45 12.12 -18.30
CA LYS A 178 -4.82 12.31 -18.80
C LYS A 178 -5.80 12.69 -17.71
N HIS A 179 -5.67 12.09 -16.53
CA HIS A 179 -6.62 12.22 -15.43
C HIS A 179 -5.93 12.65 -14.14
N VAL A 180 -6.61 13.54 -13.41
CA VAL A 180 -6.23 13.90 -12.03
C VAL A 180 -7.47 13.77 -11.15
N LEU A 181 -7.42 12.90 -10.14
CA LEU A 181 -8.47 12.70 -9.17
C LEU A 181 -8.11 13.43 -7.87
N ILE A 182 -9.03 14.22 -7.37
CA ILE A 182 -8.85 15.01 -6.15
C ILE A 182 -9.59 14.36 -5.01
N VAL A 183 -8.84 14.01 -3.96
CA VAL A 183 -9.37 13.65 -2.66
C VAL A 183 -9.58 14.94 -1.88
N GLY A 184 -10.80 15.44 -1.87
CA GLY A 184 -11.22 16.66 -1.19
C GLY A 184 -12.14 16.38 0.00
N ASP A 185 -12.52 17.45 0.71
CA ASP A 185 -13.47 17.39 1.83
C ASP A 185 -14.95 17.46 1.40
N GLY A 186 -15.21 17.46 0.10
CA GLY A 186 -16.56 17.56 -0.48
C GLY A 186 -17.23 18.94 -0.38
N LYS A 187 -16.60 19.92 0.28
CA LYS A 187 -17.19 21.26 0.48
C LYS A 187 -17.01 22.18 -0.72
N ARG A 188 -16.04 21.92 -1.55
CA ARG A 188 -15.71 22.70 -2.74
C ARG A 188 -15.64 21.79 -3.96
N PRO A 189 -16.02 22.30 -5.15
CA PRO A 189 -15.81 21.54 -6.37
C PRO A 189 -14.30 21.32 -6.60
N PRO A 190 -13.91 20.22 -7.25
CA PRO A 190 -12.52 19.98 -7.59
C PRO A 190 -12.02 21.04 -8.57
N PRO A 191 -10.71 21.33 -8.61
CA PRO A 191 -10.12 22.29 -9.55
C PRO A 191 -10.49 21.97 -11.01
N GLU A 192 -10.54 23.00 -11.85
CA GLU A 192 -10.89 22.84 -13.26
C GLU A 192 -10.01 21.79 -13.97
N GLY A 193 -10.65 20.96 -14.79
CA GLY A 193 -10.00 19.88 -15.52
C GLY A 193 -9.60 18.68 -14.65
N THR A 194 -10.00 18.64 -13.38
CA THR A 194 -9.83 17.49 -12.48
C THR A 194 -11.17 16.85 -12.13
N GLN A 195 -11.15 15.72 -11.45
CA GLN A 195 -12.34 14.95 -11.09
C GLN A 195 -12.35 14.68 -9.58
N ASP A 196 -13.53 14.63 -8.99
CA ASP A 196 -13.71 14.31 -7.58
C ASP A 196 -13.59 12.81 -7.35
N PHE A 197 -12.65 12.41 -6.48
CA PHE A 197 -12.40 11.02 -6.15
C PHE A 197 -13.62 10.34 -5.52
N HIS A 198 -14.22 10.97 -4.51
CA HIS A 198 -15.32 10.37 -3.76
C HIS A 198 -16.57 10.22 -4.62
N ARG A 199 -16.89 11.22 -5.44
CA ARG A 199 -18.02 11.15 -6.37
C ARG A 199 -17.87 10.02 -7.39
N LEU A 200 -16.66 9.80 -7.92
CA LEU A 200 -16.41 8.68 -8.82
C LEU A 200 -16.55 7.34 -8.08
N MET A 201 -16.03 7.26 -6.85
CA MET A 201 -16.16 6.07 -6.00
C MET A 201 -17.62 5.73 -5.67
N GLU A 202 -18.45 6.73 -5.36
CA GLU A 202 -19.88 6.54 -5.07
C GLU A 202 -20.66 5.98 -6.27
N ALA A 203 -20.32 6.43 -7.48
CA ALA A 203 -20.95 5.99 -8.71
C ALA A 203 -20.49 4.62 -9.20
N ALA A 204 -19.37 4.11 -8.69
CA ALA A 204 -18.75 2.87 -9.16
C ALA A 204 -19.33 1.62 -8.48
N SER A 205 -19.44 0.52 -9.24
CA SER A 205 -19.86 -0.78 -8.72
C SER A 205 -18.85 -1.33 -7.69
N GLU A 206 -19.37 -2.05 -6.69
CA GLU A 206 -18.59 -2.83 -5.72
C GLU A 206 -18.14 -4.19 -6.27
N GLU A 207 -18.66 -4.61 -7.41
CA GLU A 207 -18.29 -5.85 -8.06
C GLU A 207 -17.23 -5.60 -9.12
N PHE A 208 -16.15 -6.37 -9.08
CA PHE A 208 -15.05 -6.28 -10.02
C PHE A 208 -14.35 -7.62 -10.16
N GLU A 209 -14.23 -8.09 -11.38
CA GLU A 209 -13.41 -9.24 -11.72
C GLU A 209 -11.95 -8.76 -11.91
N ILE A 210 -11.05 -9.31 -11.10
CA ILE A 210 -9.63 -8.94 -11.15
C ILE A 210 -9.06 -9.30 -12.52
N VAL A 211 -8.38 -8.34 -13.12
CA VAL A 211 -7.73 -8.54 -14.42
C VAL A 211 -6.63 -9.61 -14.27
N PRO A 212 -6.61 -10.64 -15.13
CA PRO A 212 -5.55 -11.65 -15.11
C PRO A 212 -4.17 -11.03 -15.28
N THR A 213 -3.26 -11.36 -14.35
CA THR A 213 -1.89 -10.89 -14.34
C THR A 213 -0.90 -12.04 -14.23
N ALA A 214 0.08 -12.08 -15.11
CA ALA A 214 1.20 -13.00 -14.99
C ALA A 214 2.11 -12.57 -13.81
N PRO A 215 2.86 -13.49 -13.21
CA PRO A 215 3.85 -13.17 -12.18
C PRO A 215 4.80 -12.04 -12.57
N GLU A 216 5.20 -11.98 -13.84
CA GLU A 216 6.15 -11.01 -14.42
C GLU A 216 5.51 -9.68 -14.85
N ASP A 217 4.18 -9.55 -14.79
CA ASP A 217 3.53 -8.30 -15.10
C ASP A 217 3.91 -7.23 -14.09
N MET A 218 4.16 -6.01 -14.58
CA MET A 218 4.50 -4.87 -13.72
C MET A 218 3.37 -4.57 -12.73
N ALA A 219 3.71 -4.42 -11.47
CA ALA A 219 2.76 -4.11 -10.40
C ALA A 219 3.04 -2.75 -9.73
N LEU A 220 4.31 -2.44 -9.47
CA LEU A 220 4.71 -1.25 -8.74
C LEU A 220 5.91 -0.57 -9.42
N ILE A 221 5.99 0.76 -9.32
CA ILE A 221 7.20 1.51 -9.63
C ILE A 221 7.56 2.40 -8.45
N HIS A 222 8.73 2.16 -7.88
CA HIS A 222 9.33 3.04 -6.88
C HIS A 222 10.49 3.82 -7.47
N PHE A 223 10.56 5.11 -7.13
CA PHE A 223 11.60 5.99 -7.63
C PHE A 223 12.70 6.19 -6.59
N THR A 224 13.92 5.85 -6.96
CA THR A 224 15.12 6.09 -6.15
C THR A 224 15.86 7.34 -6.64
N SER A 225 16.63 7.97 -5.73
CA SER A 225 17.49 9.11 -6.04
C SER A 225 18.74 8.65 -6.78
N GLY A 226 18.71 8.19 -7.99
CA GLY A 226 19.89 7.65 -8.68
C GLY A 226 21.21 8.41 -8.42
N THR A 227 22.32 7.72 -8.43
CA THR A 227 23.68 8.27 -8.21
C THR A 227 24.07 9.42 -9.15
N THR A 228 23.34 9.58 -10.26
CA THR A 228 23.53 10.63 -11.28
C THR A 228 22.62 11.85 -11.11
N GLY A 229 21.89 11.95 -10.00
CA GLY A 229 20.95 13.05 -9.72
C GLY A 229 19.57 12.91 -10.39
N ARG A 230 19.41 12.05 -11.40
CA ARG A 230 18.11 11.77 -11.99
C ARG A 230 17.45 10.58 -11.29
N PRO A 231 16.13 10.65 -10.98
CA PRO A 231 15.44 9.52 -10.38
C PRO A 231 15.43 8.31 -11.34
N LYS A 232 15.52 7.11 -10.76
CA LYS A 232 15.39 5.85 -11.49
C LYS A 232 14.13 5.13 -10.99
N GLY A 233 13.31 4.62 -11.91
CA GLY A 233 12.14 3.81 -11.58
C GLY A 233 12.54 2.35 -11.39
N ALA A 234 12.47 1.86 -10.15
CA ALA A 234 12.61 0.44 -9.85
C ALA A 234 11.24 -0.23 -10.04
N VAL A 235 11.17 -1.14 -10.99
CA VAL A 235 9.94 -1.89 -11.30
C VAL A 235 9.88 -3.14 -10.45
N HIS A 236 8.74 -3.35 -9.80
CA HIS A 236 8.37 -4.60 -9.14
C HIS A 236 7.24 -5.26 -9.91
N VAL A 237 7.33 -6.56 -10.06
CA VAL A 237 6.32 -7.41 -10.73
C VAL A 237 5.37 -8.01 -9.69
N HIS A 238 4.27 -8.64 -10.13
CA HIS A 238 3.34 -9.28 -9.20
C HIS A 238 3.99 -10.39 -8.36
N GLN A 239 5.01 -11.08 -8.89
CA GLN A 239 5.78 -12.10 -8.14
C GLN A 239 6.47 -11.54 -6.89
N ALA A 240 6.74 -10.24 -6.81
CA ALA A 240 7.33 -9.64 -5.61
C ALA A 240 6.49 -9.83 -4.33
N VAL A 241 5.18 -10.14 -4.46
CA VAL A 241 4.31 -10.43 -3.31
C VAL A 241 4.84 -11.61 -2.50
N LEU A 242 5.45 -12.61 -3.14
CA LEU A 242 6.05 -13.74 -2.45
C LEU A 242 7.17 -13.31 -1.50
N ALA A 243 8.07 -12.45 -1.97
CA ALA A 243 9.14 -11.92 -1.14
C ALA A 243 8.60 -11.07 0.03
N HIS A 244 7.59 -10.23 -0.23
CA HIS A 244 6.94 -9.44 0.82
C HIS A 244 6.27 -10.33 1.89
N HIS A 245 5.58 -11.38 1.44
CA HIS A 245 4.93 -12.34 2.34
C HIS A 245 5.96 -13.07 3.21
N ILE A 246 6.96 -13.69 2.61
CA ILE A 246 7.97 -14.48 3.30
C ILE A 246 8.82 -13.63 4.26
N THR A 247 9.20 -12.43 3.86
CA THR A 247 9.94 -11.53 4.76
C THR A 247 9.05 -10.98 5.88
N GLY A 248 7.76 -10.75 5.64
CA GLY A 248 6.78 -10.49 6.70
C GLY A 248 6.70 -11.63 7.71
N LYS A 249 6.64 -12.88 7.23
CA LYS A 249 6.62 -14.07 8.07
C LYS A 249 7.89 -14.24 8.91
N TYR A 250 9.06 -14.15 8.29
CA TYR A 250 10.30 -14.53 8.98
C TYR A 250 11.04 -13.35 9.62
N ALA A 251 11.03 -12.16 9.02
CA ALA A 251 11.76 -11.02 9.54
C ALA A 251 10.93 -10.17 10.50
N LEU A 252 9.63 -10.01 10.24
CA LEU A 252 8.70 -9.30 11.11
C LEU A 252 7.91 -10.24 12.03
N ASP A 253 8.02 -11.54 11.81
CA ASP A 253 7.38 -12.60 12.61
C ASP A 253 5.87 -12.41 12.75
N PHE A 254 5.18 -12.11 11.64
CA PHE A 254 3.73 -11.89 11.63
C PHE A 254 2.94 -13.14 12.02
N HIS A 255 2.01 -12.97 12.96
CA HIS A 255 1.02 -13.96 13.39
C HIS A 255 -0.41 -13.45 13.18
N PRO A 256 -1.41 -14.32 13.06
CA PRO A 256 -2.77 -13.95 12.62
C PRO A 256 -3.47 -12.85 13.44
N ASP A 257 -3.14 -12.72 14.72
CA ASP A 257 -3.81 -11.76 15.62
C ASP A 257 -2.97 -10.52 15.92
N ASP A 258 -1.88 -10.32 15.16
CA ASP A 258 -1.02 -9.15 15.34
C ASP A 258 -1.72 -7.85 14.94
N VAL A 259 -1.37 -6.81 15.70
CA VAL A 259 -1.64 -5.43 15.38
C VAL A 259 -0.33 -4.76 14.99
N PHE A 260 -0.20 -4.47 13.73
CA PHE A 260 1.03 -3.97 13.12
C PHE A 260 0.96 -2.47 12.86
N TRP A 261 2.04 -1.76 13.09
CA TRP A 261 2.16 -0.35 12.75
C TRP A 261 3.48 -0.06 12.05
N CYS A 262 3.40 0.30 10.77
CA CYS A 262 4.52 0.83 9.99
C CYS A 262 4.41 2.35 9.90
N THR A 263 5.44 3.08 10.33
CA THR A 263 5.44 4.55 10.32
C THR A 263 6.02 5.15 9.04
N ALA A 264 6.59 4.33 8.16
CA ALA A 264 7.15 4.80 6.89
C ALA A 264 6.07 5.39 5.96
N ASP A 265 6.44 6.47 5.26
CA ASP A 265 5.57 7.04 4.22
C ASP A 265 5.39 6.03 3.07
N PRO A 266 4.13 5.80 2.61
CA PRO A 266 3.84 4.88 1.49
C PRO A 266 4.52 5.24 0.17
N GLY A 267 5.01 6.47 0.00
CA GLY A 267 5.84 6.88 -1.14
C GLY A 267 7.24 6.26 -1.17
N TRP A 268 7.67 5.62 -0.07
CA TRP A 268 8.88 4.83 0.02
C TRP A 268 8.59 3.34 -0.11
N ILE A 269 9.57 2.58 -0.63
CA ILE A 269 9.42 1.13 -0.79
C ILE A 269 9.04 0.44 0.53
N THR A 270 9.63 0.85 1.65
CA THR A 270 9.32 0.33 2.98
C THR A 270 7.84 0.54 3.33
N GLY A 271 7.31 1.75 3.11
CA GLY A 271 5.91 2.07 3.38
C GLY A 271 4.92 1.32 2.49
N THR A 272 5.28 1.00 1.24
CA THR A 272 4.45 0.17 0.38
C THR A 272 4.61 -1.32 0.70
N SER A 273 5.85 -1.83 0.73
CA SER A 273 6.10 -3.28 0.91
C SER A 273 5.68 -3.78 2.28
N TYR A 274 6.04 -3.05 3.33
CA TYR A 274 5.76 -3.44 4.72
C TYR A 274 4.64 -2.63 5.38
N GLY A 275 4.27 -1.47 4.85
CA GLY A 275 3.12 -0.71 5.34
C GLY A 275 1.80 -1.10 4.67
N ILE A 276 1.83 -1.72 3.48
CA ILE A 276 0.63 -2.13 2.74
C ILE A 276 0.65 -3.63 2.46
N ILE A 277 1.61 -4.12 1.65
CA ILE A 277 1.52 -5.46 1.05
C ILE A 277 1.73 -6.56 2.08
N ALA A 278 2.87 -6.59 2.76
CA ALA A 278 3.22 -7.67 3.67
C ALA A 278 2.16 -7.91 4.76
N PRO A 279 1.71 -6.91 5.55
CA PRO A 279 0.72 -7.14 6.59
C PRO A 279 -0.62 -7.62 6.02
N LEU A 280 -1.06 -7.06 4.89
CA LEU A 280 -2.32 -7.48 4.27
C LEU A 280 -2.24 -8.92 3.72
N THR A 281 -1.10 -9.38 3.20
CA THR A 281 -0.97 -10.79 2.80
C THR A 281 -1.06 -11.76 3.97
N HIS A 282 -0.73 -11.34 5.19
CA HIS A 282 -0.88 -12.14 6.40
C HIS A 282 -2.27 -12.06 7.04
N GLY A 283 -3.12 -11.17 6.53
CA GLY A 283 -4.47 -11.01 7.06
C GLY A 283 -4.53 -10.36 8.45
N ILE A 284 -3.51 -9.61 8.86
CA ILE A 284 -3.40 -8.96 10.17
C ILE A 284 -4.00 -7.55 10.15
N THR A 285 -4.10 -6.93 11.33
CA THR A 285 -4.56 -5.55 11.47
C THR A 285 -3.39 -4.58 11.32
N SER A 286 -3.53 -3.57 10.45
CA SER A 286 -2.56 -2.47 10.30
C SER A 286 -3.11 -1.17 10.86
N ILE A 287 -2.32 -0.48 11.69
CA ILE A 287 -2.59 0.89 12.13
C ILE A 287 -1.99 1.88 11.15
N ILE A 288 -2.76 2.88 10.80
CA ILE A 288 -2.36 3.97 9.90
C ILE A 288 -2.56 5.28 10.68
N ASP A 289 -1.48 5.94 11.05
CA ASP A 289 -1.54 7.27 11.66
C ASP A 289 -1.24 8.35 10.61
N GLU A 290 -2.21 9.23 10.37
CA GLU A 290 -2.07 10.33 9.41
C GLU A 290 -1.17 11.44 9.93
N ALA A 291 -1.06 11.60 11.25
CA ALA A 291 -0.36 12.73 11.83
C ALA A 291 1.16 12.65 11.62
N GLU A 292 1.80 13.80 11.74
CA GLU A 292 3.26 13.87 11.82
C GLU A 292 3.76 13.28 13.14
N PHE A 293 5.06 13.00 13.20
CA PHE A 293 5.68 12.46 14.41
C PHE A 293 5.47 13.38 15.61
N GLU A 294 4.91 12.78 16.68
CA GLU A 294 4.80 13.38 17.99
C GLU A 294 4.90 12.25 19.03
N ALA A 295 5.89 12.35 19.92
CA ALA A 295 6.29 11.25 20.79
C ALA A 295 5.15 10.76 21.70
N GLU A 296 4.41 11.68 22.35
CA GLU A 296 3.30 11.31 23.23
C GLU A 296 2.17 10.62 22.48
N ARG A 297 1.85 11.10 21.26
CA ARG A 297 0.88 10.49 20.39
C ARG A 297 1.31 9.06 20.01
N TRP A 298 2.57 8.85 19.68
CA TRP A 298 3.08 7.55 19.28
C TRP A 298 3.02 6.53 20.42
N TYR A 299 3.45 6.92 21.64
CA TYR A 299 3.31 6.05 22.82
C TYR A 299 1.85 5.73 23.12
N ARG A 300 0.96 6.70 23.01
CA ARG A 300 -0.48 6.51 23.20
C ARG A 300 -1.04 5.53 22.17
N ILE A 301 -0.70 5.68 20.88
CA ILE A 301 -1.12 4.75 19.83
C ILE A 301 -0.65 3.33 20.13
N ILE A 302 0.62 3.13 20.48
CA ILE A 302 1.16 1.82 20.82
C ILE A 302 0.33 1.17 21.93
N GLN A 303 0.04 1.94 22.98
CA GLN A 303 -0.69 1.46 24.16
C GLN A 303 -2.18 1.22 23.86
N GLU A 304 -2.88 2.20 23.31
CA GLU A 304 -4.33 2.14 23.09
C GLU A 304 -4.72 1.17 21.99
N GLN A 305 -3.95 1.13 20.90
CA GLN A 305 -4.19 0.21 19.79
C GLN A 305 -3.60 -1.18 20.03
N LYS A 306 -2.90 -1.38 21.15
CA LYS A 306 -2.26 -2.66 21.52
C LYS A 306 -1.34 -3.16 20.42
N VAL A 307 -0.52 -2.27 19.86
CA VAL A 307 0.44 -2.60 18.80
C VAL A 307 1.38 -3.70 19.27
N THR A 308 1.40 -4.81 18.57
CA THR A 308 2.26 -5.97 18.87
C THR A 308 3.57 -5.92 18.11
N ILE A 309 3.54 -5.34 16.90
CA ILE A 309 4.73 -5.18 16.05
C ILE A 309 4.79 -3.74 15.55
N TRP A 310 5.91 -3.10 15.81
CA TRP A 310 6.16 -1.71 15.43
C TRP A 310 7.37 -1.63 14.50
N TYR A 311 7.16 -1.17 13.26
CA TYR A 311 8.21 -1.01 12.26
C TYR A 311 8.42 0.48 11.97
N THR A 312 9.55 1.00 12.41
CA THR A 312 9.88 2.43 12.32
C THR A 312 11.35 2.64 11.99
N ALA A 313 11.69 3.86 11.55
CA ALA A 313 13.07 4.31 11.44
C ALA A 313 13.59 4.78 12.81
N PRO A 314 14.91 4.73 13.03
CA PRO A 314 15.55 5.28 14.23
C PRO A 314 15.35 6.78 14.37
#